data_3cf4b45e4e3d91ddb4a50f56c11d6206
#
_entry.id   3cf4b45e4e3d91ddb4a50f56c11d6206
#
_cell.length_a   1.000
_cell.length_b   1.000
_cell.length_c   1.000
_cell.angle_alpha   90.00
_cell.angle_beta   90.00
_cell.angle_gamma   90.00
#
_symmetry.space_group_name_H-M   'P 1'
#
loop_
_entity.id
_entity.type
_entity.pdbx_description
1 polymer ?
#
loop_
_entity_poly.entity_id
_entity_poly.type
_entity_poly.pdbx_seq_one_letter_code
_entity_poly.pdbx_strand_id
1 'polypeptide(L)'
;MVKRNQLQLFFLTVIFLSCQTAGNQHPIALHPDNPHYFLFKDKPIVLITSAEHYGAVINLDFDYVAYLEALSADGLNLTRVFSGAYAEPVGAFNIEKNTLAPKPEQFICPWPRSDTPGYANGGNKFDLSKWDEEYFLRLKDFMREAAKRNIIVEFTLFCPFYEDRQWNISPMNDLNNIQGGGSRDRNHVYTLDKSKALLSVQEKLVRKIVHELKDYNNLLYEICNEPYFGGVTLEWQHHIASLIHEEEKEFSHPHLITQNIANGSEKIKNPHPAVSVFNFHYATPPLAVKQNYSLNKVLGDNETGFNGNSDSTYRKEGWEFILAGGALFNNLDYSFTADHETGTFQYPATQPGGGTPALRKQLGFLQRFISSFDLLRMHPDTTLILNPKEIKGSRVLSEPGKQYAVYLSGKGPFNLELSIPAGNYRVQFMDPLKGTFEKTVDLTSEGKVHLTTPSYPEDVALKISKKLPE
;
A
#
# COMPACT_ATOMS: atom_id res chain seq x y z
N MET A 1 81.74 16.47 21.85
CA MET A 1 80.43 16.50 22.47
C MET A 1 79.45 17.15 21.51
N VAL A 2 78.67 16.36 20.84
CA VAL A 2 77.66 16.82 19.85
C VAL A 2 76.26 16.60 20.45
N LYS A 3 75.56 17.70 20.67
CA LYS A 3 74.13 17.66 21.16
C LYS A 3 73.24 17.36 19.98
N ARG A 4 72.50 16.24 20.08
CA ARG A 4 71.39 15.87 19.18
C ARG A 4 70.13 16.56 19.65
N ASN A 5 69.61 17.49 18.82
CA ASN A 5 68.25 18.01 18.98
C ASN A 5 67.21 16.99 18.40
N GLN A 6 66.31 16.50 19.22
CA GLN A 6 65.16 15.75 18.74
C GLN A 6 64.02 16.74 18.44
N LEU A 7 63.64 16.76 17.18
CA LEU A 7 62.41 17.48 16.70
C LEU A 7 61.22 16.55 16.89
N GLN A 8 60.33 16.89 17.82
CA GLN A 8 59.04 16.19 17.96
C GLN A 8 58.06 16.79 16.99
N LEU A 9 57.64 15.95 16.00
CA LEU A 9 56.59 16.28 15.06
C LEU A 9 55.24 15.96 15.72
N PHE A 10 54.45 17.00 16.03
CA PHE A 10 53.07 16.86 16.46
C PHE A 10 52.17 16.65 15.20
N PHE A 11 51.65 15.44 15.02
CA PHE A 11 50.58 15.19 14.06
C PHE A 11 49.24 15.67 14.66
N LEU A 12 48.73 16.78 14.14
CA LEU A 12 47.36 17.24 14.44
C LEU A 12 46.40 16.42 13.57
N THR A 13 45.74 15.43 14.17
CA THR A 13 44.65 14.68 13.53
C THR A 13 43.40 15.54 13.55
N VAL A 14 43.09 16.19 12.42
CA VAL A 14 41.80 16.88 12.24
C VAL A 14 40.72 15.82 12.00
N ILE A 15 39.92 15.53 13.00
CA ILE A 15 38.70 14.71 12.87
C ILE A 15 37.65 15.60 12.21
N PHE A 16 37.42 15.39 10.92
CA PHE A 16 36.22 15.90 10.26
C PHE A 16 35.02 15.13 10.80
N LEU A 17 34.32 15.66 11.80
CA LEU A 17 32.93 15.27 12.07
C LEU A 17 32.13 15.78 10.86
N SER A 18 31.79 14.87 9.96
CA SER A 18 30.72 15.11 9.01
C SER A 18 29.44 15.17 9.81
N CYS A 19 29.00 16.37 10.16
CA CYS A 19 27.64 16.64 10.59
C CYS A 19 26.76 16.30 9.36
N GLN A 20 26.28 15.06 9.25
CA GLN A 20 25.13 14.78 8.43
C GLN A 20 24.00 15.60 9.07
N THR A 21 23.67 16.73 8.48
CA THR A 21 22.38 17.37 8.72
C THR A 21 21.35 16.29 8.45
N ALA A 22 20.69 15.80 9.50
CA ALA A 22 19.44 15.07 9.36
C ALA A 22 18.53 16.03 8.60
N GLY A 23 18.40 15.85 7.29
CA GLY A 23 17.47 16.58 6.48
C GLY A 23 16.10 16.40 7.14
N ASN A 24 15.35 17.46 7.32
CA ASN A 24 13.97 17.42 7.79
C ASN A 24 13.21 16.47 6.84
N GLN A 25 13.09 15.21 7.23
CA GLN A 25 12.34 14.23 6.45
C GLN A 25 10.87 14.47 6.75
N HIS A 26 10.16 15.06 5.80
CA HIS A 26 8.73 15.25 5.89
C HIS A 26 7.99 13.91 5.70
N PRO A 27 6.79 13.74 6.29
CA PRO A 27 5.91 12.63 5.96
C PRO A 27 5.70 12.50 4.46
N ILE A 28 5.38 11.28 4.02
CA ILE A 28 4.93 11.05 2.65
C ILE A 28 3.75 11.99 2.34
N ALA A 29 3.80 12.65 1.20
CA ALA A 29 2.84 13.67 0.78
C ALA A 29 2.40 13.42 -0.67
N LEU A 30 1.34 14.10 -1.13
CA LEU A 30 1.07 14.21 -2.56
C LEU A 30 2.14 15.09 -3.20
N HIS A 31 2.59 14.72 -4.41
CA HIS A 31 3.59 15.53 -5.11
C HIS A 31 2.98 16.89 -5.54
N PRO A 32 3.58 18.02 -5.22
CA PRO A 32 2.98 19.35 -5.49
C PRO A 32 2.79 19.64 -6.99
N ASP A 33 3.69 19.15 -7.85
CA ASP A 33 3.63 19.34 -9.30
C ASP A 33 2.71 18.35 -10.01
N ASN A 34 2.47 17.18 -9.41
CA ASN A 34 1.55 16.17 -9.95
C ASN A 34 0.94 15.32 -8.82
N PRO A 35 -0.22 15.74 -8.26
CA PRO A 35 -0.84 15.07 -7.10
C PRO A 35 -1.38 13.66 -7.37
N HIS A 36 -1.22 13.11 -8.56
CA HIS A 36 -1.48 11.70 -8.87
C HIS A 36 -0.40 10.76 -8.32
N TYR A 37 0.74 11.31 -7.89
CA TYR A 37 1.86 10.56 -7.35
C TYR A 37 2.22 11.04 -5.94
N PHE A 38 2.92 10.19 -5.20
CA PHE A 38 3.47 10.54 -3.90
C PHE A 38 4.82 11.23 -4.01
N LEU A 39 5.12 12.08 -3.02
CA LEU A 39 6.45 12.62 -2.73
C LEU A 39 6.96 12.00 -1.43
N PHE A 40 8.09 11.31 -1.48
CA PHE A 40 8.74 10.77 -0.28
C PHE A 40 10.26 10.89 -0.40
N LYS A 41 10.91 11.46 0.62
CA LYS A 41 12.36 11.72 0.62
C LYS A 41 12.83 12.45 -0.65
N ASP A 42 12.10 13.51 -0.99
CA ASP A 42 12.33 14.38 -2.16
C ASP A 42 12.27 13.66 -3.53
N LYS A 43 11.59 12.52 -3.59
CA LYS A 43 11.41 11.74 -4.83
C LYS A 43 9.95 11.44 -5.10
N PRO A 44 9.49 11.55 -6.37
CA PRO A 44 8.21 11.01 -6.77
C PRO A 44 8.26 9.48 -6.67
N ILE A 45 7.24 8.90 -6.05
CA ILE A 45 7.11 7.45 -5.92
C ILE A 45 5.71 6.96 -6.20
N VAL A 46 5.61 5.69 -6.55
CA VAL A 46 4.41 4.86 -6.48
C VAL A 46 4.58 3.80 -5.39
N LEU A 47 3.49 3.35 -4.82
CA LEU A 47 3.49 2.32 -3.78
C LEU A 47 3.02 1.00 -4.38
N ILE A 48 3.86 -0.03 -4.31
CA ILE A 48 3.57 -1.35 -4.87
C ILE A 48 4.00 -2.41 -3.88
N THR A 49 3.10 -3.35 -3.60
CA THR A 49 3.39 -4.47 -2.70
C THR A 49 2.58 -5.73 -3.02
N SER A 50 2.97 -6.81 -2.38
CA SER A 50 2.23 -8.04 -2.15
C SER A 50 2.43 -8.34 -0.67
N ALA A 51 1.47 -7.94 0.17
CA ALA A 51 1.63 -7.88 1.63
C ALA A 51 0.91 -9.04 2.33
N GLU A 52 1.25 -9.25 3.60
CA GLU A 52 0.58 -10.22 4.43
C GLU A 52 -0.88 -9.83 4.74
N HIS A 53 -1.65 -10.72 5.38
CA HIS A 53 -3.07 -10.49 5.68
C HIS A 53 -3.28 -9.65 6.95
N TYR A 54 -2.62 -8.47 7.03
CA TYR A 54 -2.88 -7.31 7.90
C TYR A 54 -2.68 -7.50 9.42
N GLY A 55 -2.32 -8.70 9.90
CA GLY A 55 -2.22 -9.00 11.34
C GLY A 55 -0.86 -8.74 11.98
N ALA A 56 0.11 -8.16 11.27
CA ALA A 56 1.51 -8.08 11.69
C ALA A 56 1.73 -7.47 13.09
N VAL A 57 0.94 -6.47 13.48
CA VAL A 57 1.06 -5.80 14.78
C VAL A 57 0.29 -6.54 15.87
N ILE A 58 -0.91 -7.03 15.56
CA ILE A 58 -1.83 -7.60 16.56
C ILE A 58 -1.56 -9.06 16.94
N ASN A 59 -0.73 -9.76 16.14
CA ASN A 59 -0.39 -11.16 16.35
C ASN A 59 1.05 -11.27 16.90
N LEU A 60 1.18 -11.63 18.17
CA LEU A 60 2.48 -11.75 18.84
C LEU A 60 3.31 -12.93 18.32
N ASP A 61 2.69 -13.94 17.68
CA ASP A 61 3.42 -15.05 17.05
C ASP A 61 4.10 -14.62 15.71
N PHE A 62 3.75 -13.43 15.15
CA PHE A 62 4.26 -12.99 13.85
C PHE A 62 5.54 -12.15 13.98
N ASP A 63 6.64 -12.61 13.36
CA ASP A 63 7.90 -11.86 13.24
C ASP A 63 7.82 -10.87 12.08
N TYR A 64 7.35 -9.66 12.36
CA TYR A 64 7.24 -8.61 11.36
C TYR A 64 8.61 -8.09 10.88
N VAL A 65 9.72 -8.34 11.59
CA VAL A 65 11.05 -7.91 11.11
C VAL A 65 11.44 -8.77 9.91
N ALA A 66 11.30 -10.10 10.02
CA ALA A 66 11.56 -11.01 8.91
C ALA A 66 10.63 -10.73 7.72
N TYR A 67 9.34 -10.44 7.99
CA TYR A 67 8.36 -10.05 6.97
C TYR A 67 8.76 -8.78 6.21
N LEU A 68 9.06 -7.70 6.92
CA LEU A 68 9.48 -6.42 6.30
C LEU A 68 10.79 -6.57 5.53
N GLU A 69 11.69 -7.43 5.99
CA GLU A 69 12.94 -7.73 5.30
C GLU A 69 12.69 -8.44 3.96
N ALA A 70 11.77 -9.41 3.93
CA ALA A 70 11.36 -10.10 2.71
C ALA A 70 10.72 -9.13 1.70
N LEU A 71 9.82 -8.23 2.12
CA LEU A 71 9.24 -7.21 1.24
C LEU A 71 10.32 -6.29 0.64
N SER A 72 11.22 -5.79 1.48
CA SER A 72 12.31 -4.90 1.05
C SER A 72 13.27 -5.58 0.09
N ALA A 73 13.61 -6.86 0.33
CA ALA A 73 14.49 -7.64 -0.55
C ALA A 73 13.92 -7.84 -1.96
N ASP A 74 12.60 -7.92 -2.09
CA ASP A 74 11.89 -8.01 -3.36
C ASP A 74 11.65 -6.64 -4.02
N GLY A 75 12.04 -5.52 -3.35
CA GLY A 75 11.91 -4.16 -3.86
C GLY A 75 10.51 -3.57 -3.69
N LEU A 76 9.73 -4.11 -2.78
CA LEU A 76 8.39 -3.64 -2.43
C LEU A 76 8.48 -2.54 -1.35
N ASN A 77 7.59 -1.56 -1.39
CA ASN A 77 7.70 -0.34 -0.59
C ASN A 77 6.44 0.06 0.17
N LEU A 78 5.49 -0.86 0.30
CA LEU A 78 4.24 -0.66 1.04
C LEU A 78 3.93 -1.87 1.89
N THR A 79 3.33 -1.66 3.06
CA THR A 79 2.59 -2.68 3.81
C THR A 79 1.32 -2.08 4.39
N ARG A 80 0.32 -2.89 4.63
CA ARG A 80 -0.96 -2.47 5.21
C ARG A 80 -1.22 -3.27 6.47
N VAL A 81 -1.60 -2.61 7.58
CA VAL A 81 -1.83 -3.25 8.87
C VAL A 81 -3.04 -2.69 9.58
N PHE A 82 -3.73 -3.53 10.36
CA PHE A 82 -4.92 -3.16 11.10
C PHE A 82 -4.62 -2.77 12.55
N SER A 83 -5.41 -1.85 13.09
CA SER A 83 -5.24 -1.27 14.42
C SER A 83 -5.50 -2.22 15.60
N GLY A 84 -6.15 -3.39 15.36
CA GLY A 84 -6.57 -4.29 16.44
C GLY A 84 -7.95 -3.98 17.03
N ALA A 85 -8.67 -2.97 16.53
CA ALA A 85 -10.09 -2.82 16.80
C ALA A 85 -10.93 -3.93 16.14
N TYR A 86 -10.36 -4.57 15.13
CA TYR A 86 -10.88 -5.72 14.39
C TYR A 86 -9.89 -6.88 14.46
N ALA A 87 -10.41 -8.08 14.60
CA ALA A 87 -9.72 -9.35 14.47
C ALA A 87 -10.67 -10.38 13.85
N GLU A 88 -10.12 -11.49 13.38
CA GLU A 88 -10.89 -12.55 12.73
C GLU A 88 -10.91 -13.83 13.56
N PRO A 89 -12.02 -14.57 13.57
CA PRO A 89 -12.04 -15.91 14.12
C PRO A 89 -11.29 -16.87 13.18
N VAL A 90 -10.73 -17.93 13.73
CA VAL A 90 -10.08 -18.99 12.94
C VAL A 90 -11.02 -19.48 11.83
N GLY A 91 -10.50 -19.61 10.61
CA GLY A 91 -11.22 -20.02 9.41
C GLY A 91 -12.10 -18.92 8.77
N ALA A 92 -11.96 -17.67 9.17
CA ALA A 92 -12.58 -16.56 8.45
C ALA A 92 -12.12 -16.57 6.99
N PHE A 93 -13.05 -16.31 6.08
CA PHE A 93 -12.82 -16.29 4.62
C PHE A 93 -12.13 -17.54 4.05
N ASN A 94 -12.18 -18.67 4.78
CA ASN A 94 -11.48 -19.91 4.42
C ASN A 94 -9.96 -19.76 4.28
N ILE A 95 -9.36 -18.85 5.10
CA ILE A 95 -7.93 -18.58 5.11
C ILE A 95 -7.28 -19.39 6.24
N GLU A 96 -6.28 -20.20 5.89
CA GLU A 96 -5.47 -20.94 6.85
C GLU A 96 -4.34 -20.07 7.41
N LYS A 97 -4.00 -20.27 8.68
CA LYS A 97 -2.93 -19.50 9.38
C LYS A 97 -3.08 -17.97 9.22
N ASN A 98 -4.31 -17.49 9.24
CA ASN A 98 -4.64 -16.09 9.08
C ASN A 98 -3.99 -15.25 10.20
N THR A 99 -3.18 -14.26 9.82
CA THR A 99 -2.49 -13.38 10.78
C THR A 99 -3.46 -12.52 11.59
N LEU A 100 -4.65 -12.19 11.03
CA LEU A 100 -5.75 -11.52 11.74
C LEU A 100 -6.51 -12.41 12.73
N ALA A 101 -6.20 -13.72 12.78
CA ALA A 101 -6.79 -14.68 13.70
C ALA A 101 -5.75 -15.23 14.70
N PRO A 102 -5.12 -14.35 15.52
CA PRO A 102 -4.13 -14.80 16.51
C PRO A 102 -4.77 -15.70 17.56
N LYS A 103 -3.97 -16.57 18.17
CA LYS A 103 -4.38 -17.31 19.37
C LYS A 103 -4.79 -16.34 20.47
N PRO A 104 -5.70 -16.72 21.39
CA PRO A 104 -6.20 -15.81 22.43
C PRO A 104 -5.12 -15.10 23.25
N GLU A 105 -4.08 -15.84 23.62
CA GLU A 105 -2.93 -15.34 24.40
C GLU A 105 -1.89 -14.59 23.56
N GLN A 106 -1.99 -14.64 22.25
CA GLN A 106 -1.11 -13.97 21.28
C GLN A 106 -1.78 -12.75 20.64
N PHE A 107 -3.03 -12.46 21.03
CA PHE A 107 -3.75 -11.30 20.56
C PHE A 107 -3.45 -10.08 21.43
N ILE A 108 -2.82 -9.07 20.83
CA ILE A 108 -2.60 -7.77 21.43
C ILE A 108 -3.38 -6.70 20.65
N CYS A 109 -3.95 -5.74 21.33
CA CYS A 109 -4.74 -4.68 20.73
C CYS A 109 -4.61 -3.38 21.54
N PRO A 110 -5.16 -2.22 21.12
CA PRO A 110 -4.99 -0.95 21.81
C PRO A 110 -5.43 -0.92 23.30
N TRP A 111 -6.25 -1.88 23.71
CA TRP A 111 -6.81 -1.93 25.06
C TRP A 111 -6.28 -3.13 25.85
N PRO A 112 -5.89 -2.95 27.13
CA PRO A 112 -5.36 -4.04 27.94
C PRO A 112 -6.46 -5.01 28.38
N ARG A 113 -6.05 -6.22 28.72
CA ARG A 113 -6.90 -7.19 29.42
C ARG A 113 -7.18 -6.68 30.85
N SER A 114 -8.42 -6.84 31.29
CA SER A 114 -8.82 -6.65 32.69
C SER A 114 -8.65 -7.92 33.50
N ASP A 115 -8.97 -7.86 34.81
CA ASP A 115 -9.00 -9.06 35.68
C ASP A 115 -10.32 -9.86 35.53
N THR A 116 -11.27 -9.41 34.70
CA THR A 116 -12.59 -10.04 34.53
C THR A 116 -12.54 -11.10 33.44
N PRO A 117 -12.76 -12.38 33.73
CA PRO A 117 -12.80 -13.43 32.72
C PRO A 117 -14.03 -13.31 31.81
N GLY A 118 -13.98 -13.97 30.63
CA GLY A 118 -15.13 -14.12 29.75
C GLY A 118 -15.03 -13.36 28.43
N TYR A 119 -13.82 -13.14 27.92
CA TYR A 119 -13.64 -12.77 26.51
C TYR A 119 -14.04 -13.93 25.59
N ALA A 120 -14.82 -13.65 24.55
CA ALA A 120 -15.42 -14.67 23.69
C ALA A 120 -14.41 -15.57 22.96
N ASN A 121 -13.18 -15.05 22.68
CA ASN A 121 -12.10 -15.82 22.07
C ASN A 121 -11.10 -16.35 23.12
N GLY A 122 -11.45 -16.35 24.41
CA GLY A 122 -10.63 -16.87 25.51
C GLY A 122 -9.89 -15.80 26.31
N GLY A 123 -9.69 -16.06 27.61
CA GLY A 123 -9.04 -15.18 28.54
C GLY A 123 -9.96 -14.10 29.13
N ASN A 124 -9.37 -13.01 29.56
CA ASN A 124 -10.06 -11.90 30.25
C ASN A 124 -10.63 -10.87 29.25
N LYS A 125 -11.69 -10.17 29.67
CA LYS A 125 -12.28 -9.05 28.95
C LYS A 125 -11.33 -7.86 28.89
N PHE A 126 -11.56 -6.95 27.96
CA PHE A 126 -10.78 -5.73 27.77
C PHE A 126 -11.26 -4.57 28.65
N ASP A 127 -10.37 -3.65 28.96
CA ASP A 127 -10.70 -2.37 29.59
C ASP A 127 -10.53 -1.24 28.56
N LEU A 128 -11.62 -0.81 27.92
CA LEU A 128 -11.63 0.24 26.88
C LEU A 128 -11.34 1.65 27.44
N SER A 129 -11.20 1.80 28.76
CA SER A 129 -10.85 3.08 29.41
C SER A 129 -9.35 3.29 29.54
N LYS A 130 -8.54 2.27 29.27
CA LYS A 130 -7.08 2.27 29.37
C LYS A 130 -6.44 1.92 28.06
N TRP A 131 -5.16 2.23 27.93
CA TRP A 131 -4.32 1.89 26.80
C TRP A 131 -3.36 0.77 27.15
N ASP A 132 -3.15 -0.16 26.22
CA ASP A 132 -2.15 -1.20 26.32
C ASP A 132 -0.80 -0.64 25.84
N GLU A 133 0.09 -0.31 26.76
CA GLU A 133 1.38 0.28 26.41
C GLU A 133 2.29 -0.70 25.63
N GLU A 134 2.16 -2.02 25.82
CA GLU A 134 2.91 -3.02 25.06
C GLU A 134 2.48 -3.03 23.61
N TYR A 135 1.17 -2.88 23.34
CA TYR A 135 0.67 -2.72 21.97
C TYR A 135 1.29 -1.49 21.31
N PHE A 136 1.28 -0.32 21.95
CA PHE A 136 1.84 0.89 21.35
C PHE A 136 3.36 0.84 21.20
N LEU A 137 4.06 0.17 22.10
CA LEU A 137 5.50 -0.09 21.95
C LEU A 137 5.77 -0.97 20.71
N ARG A 138 5.00 -2.05 20.53
CA ARG A 138 5.10 -2.93 19.36
C ARG A 138 4.74 -2.20 18.06
N LEU A 139 3.66 -1.42 18.06
CA LEU A 139 3.28 -0.61 16.90
C LEU A 139 4.38 0.37 16.51
N LYS A 140 4.93 1.11 17.45
CA LYS A 140 6.04 2.04 17.18
C LYS A 140 7.31 1.35 16.74
N ASP A 141 7.57 0.15 17.22
CA ASP A 141 8.70 -0.66 16.75
C ASP A 141 8.50 -1.12 15.30
N PHE A 142 7.30 -1.62 14.98
CA PHE A 142 6.93 -1.96 13.61
C PHE A 142 7.11 -0.77 12.64
N MET A 143 6.65 0.42 13.02
CA MET A 143 6.82 1.64 12.23
C MET A 143 8.30 1.98 11.99
N ARG A 144 9.16 1.83 13.02
CA ARG A 144 10.62 2.05 12.89
C ARG A 144 11.27 1.02 11.97
N GLU A 145 10.90 -0.25 12.12
CA GLU A 145 11.44 -1.34 11.28
C GLU A 145 11.04 -1.17 9.80
N ALA A 146 9.80 -0.74 9.53
CA ALA A 146 9.35 -0.37 8.20
C ALA A 146 10.12 0.84 7.64
N ALA A 147 10.30 1.90 8.44
CA ALA A 147 11.03 3.11 8.04
C ALA A 147 12.50 2.83 7.67
N LYS A 148 13.19 1.95 8.41
CA LYS A 148 14.56 1.51 8.12
C LYS A 148 14.70 0.87 6.73
N ARG A 149 13.62 0.25 6.25
CA ARG A 149 13.56 -0.46 4.96
C ARG A 149 12.89 0.35 3.85
N ASN A 150 12.58 1.63 4.10
CA ASN A 150 11.85 2.52 3.20
C ASN A 150 10.46 1.98 2.81
N ILE A 151 9.81 1.27 3.71
CA ILE A 151 8.46 0.76 3.55
C ILE A 151 7.47 1.76 4.16
N ILE A 152 6.50 2.19 3.36
CA ILE A 152 5.36 2.97 3.81
C ILE A 152 4.36 2.03 4.47
N VAL A 153 3.75 2.50 5.56
CA VAL A 153 2.71 1.77 6.27
C VAL A 153 1.37 2.44 6.03
N GLU A 154 0.43 1.75 5.40
CA GLU A 154 -0.97 2.12 5.38
C GLU A 154 -1.65 1.52 6.61
N PHE A 155 -1.89 2.37 7.62
CA PHE A 155 -2.44 1.96 8.90
C PHE A 155 -3.96 2.07 8.88
N THR A 156 -4.65 0.93 8.82
CA THR A 156 -6.11 0.83 8.78
C THR A 156 -6.68 0.95 10.20
N LEU A 157 -7.39 2.04 10.46
CA LEU A 157 -7.97 2.33 11.77
C LEU A 157 -9.11 1.38 12.12
N PHE A 158 -10.01 1.13 11.16
CA PHE A 158 -11.22 0.32 11.37
C PHE A 158 -11.48 -0.63 10.19
N CYS A 159 -12.32 -1.62 10.45
CA CYS A 159 -12.82 -2.58 9.47
C CYS A 159 -14.25 -2.94 9.84
N PRO A 160 -15.21 -3.03 8.89
CA PRO A 160 -16.56 -3.49 9.19
C PRO A 160 -16.55 -4.94 9.68
N PHE A 161 -17.58 -5.32 10.40
CA PHE A 161 -17.79 -6.71 10.77
C PHE A 161 -18.67 -7.37 9.73
N TYR A 162 -18.12 -8.22 8.89
CA TYR A 162 -18.85 -8.89 7.79
C TYR A 162 -19.87 -9.88 8.32
N GLU A 163 -19.56 -10.53 9.47
CA GLU A 163 -20.39 -11.54 10.12
C GLU A 163 -20.45 -11.30 11.63
N ASP A 164 -21.48 -11.85 12.27
CA ASP A 164 -21.64 -11.75 13.73
C ASP A 164 -20.49 -12.39 14.50
N ARG A 165 -19.87 -13.45 13.97
CA ARG A 165 -18.73 -14.12 14.64
C ARG A 165 -17.50 -13.22 14.72
N GLN A 166 -17.26 -12.28 13.79
CA GLN A 166 -16.18 -11.29 13.87
C GLN A 166 -16.52 -10.22 14.92
N TRP A 167 -17.77 -9.73 14.92
CA TRP A 167 -18.23 -8.80 15.94
C TRP A 167 -18.16 -9.42 17.34
N ASN A 168 -18.51 -10.70 17.48
CA ASN A 168 -18.50 -11.41 18.75
C ASN A 168 -17.13 -11.50 19.40
N ILE A 169 -16.03 -11.38 18.66
CA ILE A 169 -14.66 -11.37 19.20
C ILE A 169 -14.02 -9.99 19.22
N SER A 170 -14.68 -8.93 18.76
CA SER A 170 -14.13 -7.59 18.84
C SER A 170 -14.01 -7.13 20.30
N PRO A 171 -12.92 -6.48 20.71
CA PRO A 171 -12.81 -5.84 22.03
C PRO A 171 -13.91 -4.80 22.29
N MET A 172 -14.40 -4.14 21.24
CA MET A 172 -15.45 -3.14 21.30
C MET A 172 -16.85 -3.72 21.57
N ASN A 173 -17.05 -5.03 21.37
CA ASN A 173 -18.33 -5.67 21.71
C ASN A 173 -18.57 -5.62 23.23
N ASP A 174 -19.77 -5.23 23.65
CA ASP A 174 -20.14 -5.06 25.06
C ASP A 174 -19.99 -6.34 25.90
N LEU A 175 -19.99 -7.51 25.27
CA LEU A 175 -19.71 -8.78 25.93
C LEU A 175 -18.23 -9.02 26.22
N ASN A 176 -17.33 -8.33 25.52
CA ASN A 176 -15.89 -8.54 25.57
C ASN A 176 -15.12 -7.48 26.35
N ASN A 177 -15.78 -6.46 26.86
CA ASN A 177 -15.17 -5.42 27.68
C ASN A 177 -15.91 -5.23 29.00
N ILE A 178 -15.28 -4.54 29.94
CA ILE A 178 -15.85 -4.31 31.29
C ILE A 178 -16.73 -3.06 31.35
N GLN A 179 -16.74 -2.20 30.31
CA GLN A 179 -17.53 -0.98 30.28
C GLN A 179 -18.99 -1.28 29.86
N GLY A 180 -19.20 -2.22 28.94
CA GLY A 180 -20.52 -2.46 28.33
C GLY A 180 -21.04 -1.26 27.53
N GLY A 181 -22.32 -1.24 27.25
CA GLY A 181 -23.04 -0.05 26.73
C GLY A 181 -22.91 0.23 25.22
N GLY A 182 -22.25 -0.64 24.47
CA GLY A 182 -22.13 -0.55 23.02
C GLY A 182 -23.39 -1.06 22.27
N SER A 183 -23.37 -0.99 20.96
CA SER A 183 -24.37 -1.66 20.12
C SER A 183 -24.12 -3.16 20.11
N ARG A 184 -25.20 -3.95 20.14
CA ARG A 184 -25.13 -5.40 19.89
C ARG A 184 -25.25 -5.74 18.40
N ASP A 185 -25.77 -4.82 17.59
CA ASP A 185 -25.85 -4.97 16.15
C ASP A 185 -24.57 -4.44 15.52
N ARG A 186 -23.83 -5.32 14.84
CA ARG A 186 -22.58 -4.99 14.12
C ARG A 186 -22.76 -3.90 13.07
N ASN A 187 -23.97 -3.78 12.49
CA ASN A 187 -24.28 -2.76 11.49
C ASN A 187 -24.47 -1.36 12.08
N HIS A 188 -24.47 -1.23 13.39
CA HIS A 188 -24.59 0.05 14.10
C HIS A 188 -23.25 0.57 14.64
N VAL A 189 -22.16 -0.18 14.51
CA VAL A 189 -20.88 0.13 15.15
C VAL A 189 -20.28 1.41 14.59
N TYR A 190 -20.29 1.57 13.26
CA TYR A 190 -19.65 2.68 12.57
C TYR A 190 -20.68 3.65 11.99
N THR A 191 -21.48 4.23 12.90
CA THR A 191 -22.50 5.25 12.62
C THR A 191 -22.41 6.37 13.64
N LEU A 192 -22.90 7.56 13.35
CA LEU A 192 -22.89 8.69 14.30
C LEU A 192 -24.03 8.60 15.32
N ASP A 193 -25.16 8.02 14.94
CA ASP A 193 -26.39 8.03 15.72
C ASP A 193 -26.67 6.72 16.47
N LYS A 194 -26.22 5.56 15.96
CA LYS A 194 -26.57 4.23 16.48
C LYS A 194 -25.45 3.56 17.23
N SER A 195 -24.20 4.03 17.09
CA SER A 195 -23.01 3.46 17.75
C SER A 195 -22.99 3.63 19.28
N LYS A 196 -23.84 4.51 19.82
CA LYS A 196 -23.95 4.80 21.27
C LYS A 196 -22.61 5.20 21.88
N ALA A 197 -22.19 4.53 22.99
CA ALA A 197 -20.92 4.79 23.64
C ALA A 197 -19.69 4.45 22.79
N LEU A 198 -19.84 3.65 21.73
CA LEU A 198 -18.69 3.24 20.89
C LEU A 198 -18.09 4.40 20.09
N LEU A 199 -18.89 5.41 19.68
CA LEU A 199 -18.34 6.56 18.96
C LEU A 199 -17.22 7.23 19.77
N SER A 200 -17.46 7.46 21.06
CA SER A 200 -16.45 8.05 21.94
C SER A 200 -15.21 7.16 22.13
N VAL A 201 -15.38 5.84 22.12
CA VAL A 201 -14.25 4.88 22.15
C VAL A 201 -13.43 4.97 20.87
N GLN A 202 -14.09 5.02 19.71
CA GLN A 202 -13.46 5.15 18.39
C GLN A 202 -12.69 6.47 18.26
N GLU A 203 -13.30 7.59 18.66
CA GLU A 203 -12.67 8.91 18.65
C GLU A 203 -11.41 8.94 19.55
N LYS A 204 -11.49 8.38 20.75
CA LYS A 204 -10.32 8.27 21.65
C LYS A 204 -9.21 7.42 21.02
N LEU A 205 -9.56 6.32 20.37
CA LEU A 205 -8.60 5.46 19.68
C LEU A 205 -7.89 6.23 18.57
N VAL A 206 -8.64 6.94 17.71
CA VAL A 206 -8.06 7.76 16.63
C VAL A 206 -7.09 8.79 17.20
N ARG A 207 -7.51 9.57 18.21
CA ARG A 207 -6.64 10.57 18.88
C ARG A 207 -5.36 9.94 19.43
N LYS A 208 -5.49 8.80 20.13
CA LYS A 208 -4.33 8.10 20.70
C LYS A 208 -3.38 7.66 19.61
N ILE A 209 -3.87 7.04 18.54
CA ILE A 209 -3.04 6.57 17.41
C ILE A 209 -2.32 7.74 16.73
N VAL A 210 -3.04 8.82 16.42
CA VAL A 210 -2.45 10.01 15.79
C VAL A 210 -1.32 10.59 16.67
N HIS A 211 -1.53 10.70 17.97
CA HIS A 211 -0.49 11.18 18.89
C HIS A 211 0.71 10.25 19.02
N GLU A 212 0.51 8.93 19.00
CA GLU A 212 1.59 7.93 19.11
C GLU A 212 2.43 7.85 17.83
N LEU A 213 1.81 8.11 16.68
CA LEU A 213 2.45 7.96 15.36
C LEU A 213 2.88 9.29 14.71
N LYS A 214 2.67 10.42 15.34
CA LYS A 214 2.91 11.77 14.80
C LYS A 214 4.32 12.02 14.24
N ASP A 215 5.33 11.30 14.72
CA ASP A 215 6.74 11.50 14.34
C ASP A 215 7.21 10.52 13.24
N TYR A 216 6.30 9.70 12.69
CA TYR A 216 6.64 8.73 11.65
C TYR A 216 6.35 9.26 10.25
N ASN A 217 7.37 9.37 9.43
CA ASN A 217 7.26 9.93 8.07
C ASN A 217 6.74 8.94 7.01
N ASN A 218 6.70 7.65 7.35
CA ASN A 218 6.33 6.55 6.46
C ASN A 218 4.90 6.04 6.73
N LEU A 219 3.94 6.93 6.90
CA LEU A 219 2.59 6.61 7.38
C LEU A 219 1.49 7.19 6.49
N LEU A 220 0.47 6.38 6.20
CA LEU A 220 -0.83 6.77 5.68
C LEU A 220 -1.89 6.28 6.67
N TYR A 221 -2.91 7.11 7.00
CA TYR A 221 -4.07 6.66 7.78
C TYR A 221 -5.19 6.22 6.87
N GLU A 222 -5.57 4.96 6.89
CA GLU A 222 -6.80 4.49 6.27
C GLU A 222 -7.93 4.52 7.26
N ILE A 223 -9.03 5.20 6.91
CA ILE A 223 -10.19 5.39 7.79
C ILE A 223 -10.83 4.04 8.13
N CYS A 224 -11.17 3.26 7.11
CA CYS A 224 -11.87 1.99 7.28
C CYS A 224 -11.68 1.12 6.04
N ASN A 225 -11.33 -0.15 6.26
CA ASN A 225 -11.40 -1.17 5.21
C ASN A 225 -12.84 -1.34 4.74
N GLU A 226 -13.08 -1.55 3.47
CA GLU A 226 -14.38 -1.92 2.85
C GLU A 226 -15.63 -1.31 3.51
N PRO A 227 -15.74 0.01 3.66
CA PRO A 227 -16.83 0.66 4.41
C PRO A 227 -18.21 0.55 3.72
N TYR A 228 -18.28 -0.08 2.58
CA TYR A 228 -19.52 -0.41 1.88
C TYR A 228 -20.17 -1.70 2.41
N PHE A 229 -19.55 -2.38 3.38
CA PHE A 229 -20.13 -3.48 4.15
C PHE A 229 -20.47 -3.05 5.59
N GLY A 230 -21.17 -3.92 6.33
CA GLY A 230 -21.36 -3.82 7.78
C GLY A 230 -22.01 -2.53 8.29
N GLY A 231 -22.79 -1.83 7.47
CA GLY A 231 -23.56 -0.66 7.90
C GLY A 231 -22.73 0.59 8.21
N VAL A 232 -21.47 0.65 7.75
CA VAL A 232 -20.62 1.84 7.88
C VAL A 232 -21.21 2.99 7.08
N THR A 233 -21.41 4.17 7.70
CA THR A 233 -21.98 5.33 7.01
C THR A 233 -20.89 6.26 6.47
N LEU A 234 -21.18 6.98 5.37
CA LEU A 234 -20.28 7.96 4.82
C LEU A 234 -20.06 9.14 5.79
N GLU A 235 -21.09 9.53 6.51
CA GLU A 235 -21.02 10.59 7.52
C GLU A 235 -20.06 10.22 8.65
N TRP A 236 -20.04 8.96 9.08
CA TRP A 236 -19.09 8.48 10.07
C TRP A 236 -17.65 8.49 9.51
N GLN A 237 -17.43 8.06 8.29
CA GLN A 237 -16.12 8.13 7.64
C GLN A 237 -15.62 9.58 7.55
N HIS A 238 -16.46 10.51 7.15
CA HIS A 238 -16.15 11.94 7.09
C HIS A 238 -15.84 12.52 8.47
N HIS A 239 -16.55 12.06 9.50
CA HIS A 239 -16.27 12.45 10.89
C HIS A 239 -14.87 11.99 11.32
N ILE A 240 -14.49 10.74 11.04
CA ILE A 240 -13.14 10.22 11.36
C ILE A 240 -12.06 10.98 10.57
N ALA A 241 -12.28 11.24 9.27
CA ALA A 241 -11.36 12.05 8.47
C ALA A 241 -11.17 13.46 9.04
N SER A 242 -12.27 14.11 9.45
CA SER A 242 -12.23 15.42 10.11
C SER A 242 -11.49 15.38 11.44
N LEU A 243 -11.68 14.31 12.21
CA LEU A 243 -11.01 14.13 13.49
C LEU A 243 -9.50 13.99 13.34
N ILE A 244 -9.03 13.16 12.40
CA ILE A 244 -7.59 13.05 12.10
C ILE A 244 -7.03 14.41 11.69
N HIS A 245 -7.68 15.08 10.76
CA HIS A 245 -7.26 16.40 10.27
C HIS A 245 -7.18 17.43 11.40
N GLU A 246 -8.15 17.45 12.31
CA GLU A 246 -8.18 18.37 13.46
C GLU A 246 -7.07 18.07 14.46
N GLU A 247 -6.76 16.80 14.73
CA GLU A 247 -5.66 16.42 15.63
C GLU A 247 -4.28 16.79 15.04
N GLU A 248 -4.15 16.80 13.72
CA GLU A 248 -2.89 17.09 13.04
C GLU A 248 -2.75 18.54 12.57
N LYS A 249 -3.73 19.40 12.79
CA LYS A 249 -3.69 20.79 12.30
C LYS A 249 -2.50 21.61 12.82
N GLU A 250 -2.00 21.28 13.98
CA GLU A 250 -0.83 21.91 14.60
C GLU A 250 0.50 21.22 14.22
N PHE A 251 0.44 20.11 13.47
CA PHE A 251 1.64 19.46 12.98
C PHE A 251 2.20 20.24 11.80
N SER A 252 3.50 20.39 11.75
CA SER A 252 4.18 21.10 10.64
C SER A 252 3.90 20.42 9.28
N HIS A 253 3.68 19.12 9.30
CA HIS A 253 3.41 18.29 8.13
C HIS A 253 2.41 17.19 8.50
N PRO A 254 1.12 17.35 8.19
CA PRO A 254 0.10 16.34 8.46
C PRO A 254 0.27 15.13 7.54
N HIS A 255 -0.14 13.96 8.04
CA HIS A 255 -0.14 12.72 7.28
C HIS A 255 -1.28 12.66 6.27
N LEU A 256 -1.09 11.84 5.24
CA LEU A 256 -2.14 11.58 4.25
C LEU A 256 -3.22 10.67 4.85
N ILE A 257 -4.47 11.00 4.53
CA ILE A 257 -5.66 10.20 4.90
C ILE A 257 -6.12 9.46 3.64
N THR A 258 -6.36 8.16 3.78
CA THR A 258 -6.85 7.30 2.71
C THR A 258 -8.28 6.83 3.00
N GLN A 259 -9.10 6.73 1.96
CA GLN A 259 -10.48 6.28 2.04
C GLN A 259 -10.74 5.17 1.03
N ASN A 260 -11.29 4.08 1.50
CA ASN A 260 -11.74 2.98 0.67
C ASN A 260 -13.11 3.29 0.08
N ILE A 261 -13.30 3.08 -1.23
CA ILE A 261 -14.48 3.56 -1.97
C ILE A 261 -15.41 2.43 -2.38
N ALA A 262 -14.90 1.43 -3.10
CA ALA A 262 -15.73 0.35 -3.63
C ALA A 262 -14.88 -0.83 -4.12
N ASN A 263 -15.50 -1.99 -4.26
CA ASN A 263 -14.98 -3.08 -5.08
C ASN A 263 -15.18 -2.76 -6.57
N GLY A 264 -14.14 -3.00 -7.38
CA GLY A 264 -14.15 -2.71 -8.81
C GLY A 264 -13.99 -1.22 -9.12
N SER A 265 -15.07 -0.54 -9.47
CA SER A 265 -15.00 0.89 -9.83
C SER A 265 -16.28 1.63 -9.48
N GLU A 266 -16.13 2.81 -8.91
CA GLU A 266 -17.21 3.76 -8.66
C GLU A 266 -16.72 5.17 -8.90
N LYS A 267 -17.60 6.07 -9.37
CA LYS A 267 -17.31 7.49 -9.43
C LYS A 267 -17.48 8.10 -8.05
N ILE A 268 -16.42 8.67 -7.52
CA ILE A 268 -16.39 9.32 -6.20
C ILE A 268 -17.29 10.57 -6.24
N LYS A 269 -18.24 10.62 -5.33
CA LYS A 269 -19.14 11.75 -5.11
C LYS A 269 -18.82 12.36 -3.76
N ASN A 270 -18.81 13.69 -3.69
CA ASN A 270 -18.60 14.44 -2.45
C ASN A 270 -17.33 13.98 -1.67
N PRO A 271 -16.13 14.00 -2.30
CA PRO A 271 -14.90 13.62 -1.61
C PRO A 271 -14.65 14.55 -0.41
N HIS A 272 -14.27 13.98 0.73
CA HIS A 272 -13.89 14.78 1.89
C HIS A 272 -12.58 15.53 1.62
N PRO A 273 -12.47 16.85 1.91
CA PRO A 273 -11.30 17.64 1.53
C PRO A 273 -9.99 17.18 2.18
N ALA A 274 -10.03 16.61 3.39
CA ALA A 274 -8.86 16.08 4.06
C ALA A 274 -8.37 14.73 3.48
N VAL A 275 -9.19 14.04 2.69
CA VAL A 275 -8.79 12.76 2.07
C VAL A 275 -7.89 13.03 0.86
N SER A 276 -6.75 12.38 0.82
CA SER A 276 -5.72 12.56 -0.19
C SER A 276 -5.53 11.35 -1.10
N VAL A 277 -5.93 10.17 -0.67
CA VAL A 277 -5.83 8.92 -1.43
C VAL A 277 -7.17 8.22 -1.42
N PHE A 278 -7.64 7.81 -2.59
CA PHE A 278 -8.87 7.06 -2.74
C PHE A 278 -8.55 5.65 -3.23
N ASN A 279 -8.84 4.68 -2.38
CA ASN A 279 -8.57 3.28 -2.64
C ASN A 279 -9.81 2.55 -3.16
N PHE A 280 -9.55 1.63 -4.05
CA PHE A 280 -10.50 0.63 -4.53
C PHE A 280 -9.96 -0.75 -4.20
N HIS A 281 -10.83 -1.75 -4.19
CA HIS A 281 -10.45 -3.15 -4.14
C HIS A 281 -10.84 -3.83 -5.44
N TYR A 282 -10.02 -4.78 -5.89
CA TYR A 282 -10.32 -5.60 -7.08
C TYR A 282 -10.62 -4.75 -8.32
N ALA A 283 -9.90 -3.65 -8.51
CA ALA A 283 -10.14 -2.65 -9.56
C ALA A 283 -9.69 -3.12 -10.95
N THR A 284 -10.12 -4.28 -11.37
CA THR A 284 -9.82 -4.89 -12.66
C THR A 284 -11.08 -5.08 -13.52
N PRO A 285 -11.15 -4.48 -14.73
CA PRO A 285 -10.18 -3.54 -15.31
C PRO A 285 -10.14 -2.19 -14.57
N PRO A 286 -9.06 -1.39 -14.64
CA PRO A 286 -8.85 -0.19 -13.81
C PRO A 286 -9.70 1.02 -14.25
N LEU A 287 -11.01 0.81 -14.35
CA LEU A 287 -11.98 1.87 -14.70
C LEU A 287 -12.07 2.94 -13.62
N ALA A 288 -11.82 2.58 -12.36
CA ALA A 288 -11.79 3.49 -11.24
C ALA A 288 -10.83 4.66 -11.48
N VAL A 289 -9.65 4.40 -12.05
CA VAL A 289 -8.67 5.42 -12.41
C VAL A 289 -9.26 6.40 -13.42
N LYS A 290 -9.76 5.90 -14.55
CA LYS A 290 -10.35 6.76 -15.61
C LYS A 290 -11.52 7.61 -15.10
N GLN A 291 -12.37 7.06 -14.24
CA GLN A 291 -13.56 7.74 -13.73
C GLN A 291 -13.23 8.88 -12.76
N ASN A 292 -12.09 8.77 -12.05
CA ASN A 292 -11.76 9.63 -10.92
C ASN A 292 -10.46 10.44 -11.12
N TYR A 293 -9.76 10.29 -12.25
CA TYR A 293 -8.48 10.95 -12.50
C TYR A 293 -8.54 12.48 -12.34
N SER A 294 -9.66 13.09 -12.73
CA SER A 294 -9.87 14.55 -12.60
C SER A 294 -9.92 15.09 -11.17
N LEU A 295 -9.93 14.23 -10.16
CA LEU A 295 -9.84 14.65 -8.75
C LEU A 295 -8.48 15.23 -8.37
N ASN A 296 -7.43 15.01 -9.18
CA ASN A 296 -6.06 15.41 -8.85
C ASN A 296 -5.62 14.86 -7.48
N LYS A 297 -5.85 13.60 -7.25
CA LYS A 297 -5.52 12.86 -6.04
C LYS A 297 -4.92 11.51 -6.42
N VAL A 298 -4.25 10.87 -5.50
CA VAL A 298 -3.80 9.49 -5.71
C VAL A 298 -5.00 8.56 -5.73
N LEU A 299 -4.98 7.63 -6.70
CA LEU A 299 -5.92 6.51 -6.81
C LEU A 299 -5.16 5.21 -6.57
N GLY A 300 -5.69 4.38 -5.68
CA GLY A 300 -5.11 3.10 -5.28
C GLY A 300 -6.04 1.92 -5.56
N ASP A 301 -5.44 0.75 -5.76
CA ASP A 301 -6.06 -0.57 -5.65
C ASP A 301 -5.32 -1.30 -4.52
N ASN A 302 -5.77 -1.06 -3.28
CA ASN A 302 -5.01 -1.48 -2.10
C ASN A 302 -5.41 -2.87 -1.59
N GLU A 303 -6.25 -3.56 -2.34
CA GLU A 303 -6.59 -4.97 -2.09
C GLU A 303 -6.98 -5.70 -3.36
N THR A 304 -6.19 -6.70 -3.75
CA THR A 304 -6.56 -7.77 -4.67
C THR A 304 -6.26 -9.11 -4.02
N GLY A 305 -6.74 -10.24 -4.57
CA GLY A 305 -6.39 -11.53 -3.98
C GLY A 305 -7.52 -12.56 -4.00
N PHE A 306 -8.73 -12.23 -4.47
CA PHE A 306 -9.87 -13.16 -4.51
C PHE A 306 -10.24 -13.61 -5.93
N ASN A 307 -9.27 -13.54 -6.88
CA ASN A 307 -9.46 -13.96 -8.28
C ASN A 307 -8.56 -15.18 -8.60
N GLY A 308 -8.72 -16.25 -7.85
CA GLY A 308 -7.88 -17.45 -7.91
C GLY A 308 -6.52 -17.26 -7.25
N ASN A 309 -5.59 -18.20 -7.49
CA ASN A 309 -4.26 -18.24 -6.86
C ASN A 309 -3.11 -18.13 -7.87
N SER A 310 -3.37 -17.67 -9.10
CA SER A 310 -2.35 -17.54 -10.15
C SER A 310 -1.58 -16.22 -10.02
N ASP A 311 -0.26 -16.28 -9.91
CA ASP A 311 0.63 -15.10 -9.93
C ASP A 311 0.41 -14.24 -11.16
N SER A 312 0.12 -14.86 -12.31
CA SER A 312 -0.17 -14.15 -13.57
C SER A 312 -1.35 -13.17 -13.45
N THR A 313 -2.37 -13.53 -12.68
CA THR A 313 -3.54 -12.67 -12.43
C THR A 313 -3.11 -11.37 -11.76
N TYR A 314 -2.49 -11.48 -10.60
CA TYR A 314 -2.15 -10.32 -9.76
C TYR A 314 -0.99 -9.49 -10.32
N ARG A 315 -0.05 -10.11 -11.03
CA ARG A 315 0.95 -9.38 -11.81
C ARG A 315 0.28 -8.48 -12.83
N LYS A 316 -0.63 -9.02 -13.66
CA LYS A 316 -1.34 -8.26 -14.69
C LYS A 316 -2.20 -7.15 -14.11
N GLU A 317 -2.92 -7.42 -13.01
CA GLU A 317 -3.70 -6.41 -12.29
C GLU A 317 -2.81 -5.23 -11.85
N GLY A 318 -1.65 -5.49 -11.24
CA GLY A 318 -0.71 -4.45 -10.84
C GLY A 318 -0.18 -3.63 -12.02
N TRP A 319 0.27 -4.27 -13.09
CA TRP A 319 0.74 -3.59 -14.29
C TRP A 319 -0.36 -2.74 -14.93
N GLU A 320 -1.57 -3.29 -15.08
CA GLU A 320 -2.69 -2.57 -15.67
C GLU A 320 -3.11 -1.38 -14.83
N PHE A 321 -3.16 -1.53 -13.50
CA PHE A 321 -3.60 -0.46 -12.60
C PHE A 321 -2.59 0.70 -12.57
N ILE A 322 -1.31 0.41 -12.40
CA ILE A 322 -0.27 1.44 -12.34
C ILE A 322 -0.14 2.16 -13.69
N LEU A 323 -0.14 1.45 -14.81
CA LEU A 323 -0.02 2.09 -16.13
C LEU A 323 -1.34 2.72 -16.62
N ALA A 324 -2.45 2.52 -15.93
CA ALA A 324 -3.66 3.32 -16.12
C ALA A 324 -3.61 4.68 -15.41
N GLY A 325 -2.59 4.94 -14.59
CA GLY A 325 -2.41 6.18 -13.82
C GLY A 325 -2.74 6.06 -12.34
N GLY A 326 -2.88 4.84 -11.81
CA GLY A 326 -2.89 4.58 -10.36
C GLY A 326 -1.49 4.70 -9.76
N ALA A 327 -1.40 4.96 -8.46
CA ALA A 327 -0.12 5.11 -7.78
C ALA A 327 0.03 4.29 -6.49
N LEU A 328 -0.94 3.44 -6.18
CA LEU A 328 -0.87 2.49 -5.08
C LEU A 328 -1.49 1.17 -5.53
N PHE A 329 -0.77 0.06 -5.33
CA PHE A 329 -1.24 -1.30 -5.59
C PHE A 329 -0.79 -2.26 -4.50
N ASN A 330 -1.71 -3.05 -3.97
CA ASN A 330 -1.43 -4.13 -3.03
C ASN A 330 -2.20 -5.40 -3.40
N ASN A 331 -1.49 -6.52 -3.42
CA ASN A 331 -2.07 -7.86 -3.48
C ASN A 331 -2.05 -8.49 -2.08
N LEU A 332 -3.12 -9.17 -1.69
CA LEU A 332 -3.15 -10.01 -0.49
C LEU A 332 -2.22 -11.22 -0.67
N ASP A 333 -1.15 -11.26 0.10
CA ASP A 333 -0.16 -12.33 0.02
C ASP A 333 -0.32 -13.32 1.17
N TYR A 334 -1.05 -14.39 0.92
CA TYR A 334 -1.32 -15.43 1.91
C TYR A 334 -0.16 -16.41 2.15
N SER A 335 0.97 -16.21 1.48
CA SER A 335 2.19 -16.98 1.76
C SER A 335 2.94 -16.52 3.01
N PHE A 336 2.59 -15.32 3.53
CA PHE A 336 3.07 -14.83 4.82
C PHE A 336 2.16 -15.30 5.95
N THR A 337 2.70 -16.02 6.89
CA THR A 337 1.99 -16.48 8.10
C THR A 337 2.96 -16.53 9.27
N ALA A 338 2.47 -16.65 10.51
CA ALA A 338 3.33 -17.05 11.63
C ALA A 338 4.04 -18.37 11.30
N ASP A 339 5.33 -18.46 11.57
CA ASP A 339 6.28 -19.52 11.17
C ASP A 339 6.70 -19.51 9.69
N HIS A 340 6.16 -18.59 8.86
CA HIS A 340 6.51 -18.42 7.44
C HIS A 340 6.61 -16.94 7.05
N GLU A 341 7.19 -16.12 7.88
CA GLU A 341 7.26 -14.67 7.73
C GLU A 341 8.15 -14.20 6.57
N THR A 342 8.85 -15.12 5.92
CA THR A 342 9.54 -14.88 4.63
C THR A 342 8.65 -15.12 3.41
N GLY A 343 7.34 -15.38 3.64
CA GLY A 343 6.36 -15.57 2.57
C GLY A 343 6.55 -16.88 1.80
N THR A 344 6.68 -17.98 2.52
CA THR A 344 6.94 -19.31 1.96
C THR A 344 5.86 -20.35 2.28
N PHE A 345 4.79 -19.93 2.97
CA PHE A 345 3.68 -20.82 3.28
C PHE A 345 2.97 -21.28 2.00
N GLN A 346 2.74 -22.59 1.91
CA GLN A 346 2.01 -23.21 0.81
C GLN A 346 0.56 -23.40 1.25
N TYR A 347 -0.29 -22.41 0.95
CA TYR A 347 -1.69 -22.48 1.29
C TYR A 347 -2.48 -23.41 0.34
N PRO A 348 -3.61 -23.99 0.79
CA PRO A 348 -4.42 -24.91 -0.02
C PRO A 348 -4.95 -24.24 -1.30
N ALA A 349 -5.04 -25.01 -2.37
CA ALA A 349 -5.61 -24.52 -3.64
C ALA A 349 -7.08 -24.07 -3.55
N THR A 350 -7.79 -24.49 -2.50
CA THR A 350 -9.17 -24.08 -2.20
C THR A 350 -9.27 -22.77 -1.42
N GLN A 351 -8.15 -22.27 -0.90
CA GLN A 351 -8.10 -20.98 -0.24
C GLN A 351 -8.18 -19.88 -1.30
N PRO A 352 -8.96 -18.80 -1.10
CA PRO A 352 -8.91 -17.64 -1.99
C PRO A 352 -7.56 -16.92 -1.85
N GLY A 353 -7.24 -16.12 -2.85
CA GLY A 353 -6.09 -15.24 -2.80
C GLY A 353 -4.88 -15.74 -3.57
N GLY A 354 -3.85 -14.92 -3.57
CA GLY A 354 -2.61 -15.12 -4.28
C GLY A 354 -1.41 -14.83 -3.40
N GLY A 355 -0.24 -14.78 -3.99
CA GLY A 355 1.01 -14.45 -3.34
C GLY A 355 2.00 -15.61 -3.33
N THR A 356 3.17 -15.32 -3.84
CA THR A 356 4.32 -16.21 -3.85
C THR A 356 5.60 -15.38 -3.87
N PRO A 357 6.77 -15.94 -3.53
CA PRO A 357 8.04 -15.27 -3.75
C PRO A 357 8.27 -14.84 -5.22
N ALA A 358 7.70 -15.56 -6.20
CA ALA A 358 7.79 -15.20 -7.60
C ALA A 358 6.95 -13.96 -7.93
N LEU A 359 5.71 -13.88 -7.45
CA LEU A 359 4.85 -12.71 -7.64
C LEU A 359 5.47 -11.45 -7.02
N ARG A 360 5.99 -11.53 -5.79
CA ARG A 360 6.67 -10.40 -5.14
C ARG A 360 7.80 -9.84 -6.00
N LYS A 361 8.67 -10.70 -6.52
CA LYS A 361 9.73 -10.29 -7.46
C LYS A 361 9.18 -9.63 -8.71
N GLN A 362 8.10 -10.16 -9.28
CA GLN A 362 7.46 -9.61 -10.48
C GLN A 362 6.84 -8.22 -10.22
N LEU A 363 6.24 -8.00 -9.05
CA LEU A 363 5.78 -6.68 -8.64
C LEU A 363 6.95 -5.72 -8.34
N GLY A 364 8.06 -6.21 -7.80
CA GLY A 364 9.31 -5.46 -7.70
C GLY A 364 9.89 -5.08 -9.07
N PHE A 365 9.65 -5.88 -10.12
CA PHE A 365 10.01 -5.50 -11.50
C PHE A 365 9.15 -4.34 -12.01
N LEU A 366 7.84 -4.35 -11.74
CA LEU A 366 6.95 -3.23 -12.03
C LEU A 366 7.41 -1.96 -11.32
N GLN A 367 7.77 -2.06 -10.03
CA GLN A 367 8.28 -0.93 -9.25
C GLN A 367 9.54 -0.33 -9.89
N ARG A 368 10.51 -1.15 -10.30
CA ARG A 368 11.73 -0.68 -10.98
C ARG A 368 11.44 -0.11 -12.37
N PHE A 369 10.52 -0.73 -13.13
CA PHE A 369 10.13 -0.26 -14.44
C PHE A 369 9.55 1.14 -14.38
N ILE A 370 8.53 1.35 -13.55
CA ILE A 370 7.83 2.64 -13.45
C ILE A 370 8.74 3.74 -12.85
N SER A 371 9.61 3.40 -11.90
CA SER A 371 10.58 4.33 -11.31
C SER A 371 11.69 4.76 -12.28
N SER A 372 11.79 4.14 -13.45
CA SER A 372 12.76 4.50 -14.48
C SER A 372 12.32 5.66 -15.38
N PHE A 373 11.14 6.23 -15.15
CA PHE A 373 10.56 7.35 -15.90
C PHE A 373 10.50 8.63 -15.06
N ASP A 374 10.41 9.78 -15.74
CA ASP A 374 9.99 11.03 -15.10
C ASP A 374 8.45 11.02 -14.95
N LEU A 375 7.98 10.43 -13.84
CA LEU A 375 6.55 10.21 -13.58
C LEU A 375 5.75 11.52 -13.54
N LEU A 376 6.37 12.61 -13.10
CA LEU A 376 5.66 13.89 -12.93
C LEU A 376 5.13 14.46 -14.24
N ARG A 377 5.73 14.07 -15.36
CA ARG A 377 5.37 14.52 -16.71
C ARG A 377 4.47 13.54 -17.44
N MET A 378 4.21 12.37 -16.85
CA MET A 378 3.44 11.31 -17.52
C MET A 378 1.97 11.31 -17.09
N HIS A 379 1.10 11.08 -18.07
CA HIS A 379 -0.35 10.97 -17.88
C HIS A 379 -0.89 9.75 -18.64
N PRO A 380 -2.05 9.21 -18.24
CA PRO A 380 -2.73 8.17 -19.02
C PRO A 380 -2.98 8.62 -20.45
N ASP A 381 -2.57 7.80 -21.41
CA ASP A 381 -2.64 8.12 -22.84
C ASP A 381 -3.42 7.06 -23.61
N THR A 382 -4.56 7.43 -24.15
CA THR A 382 -5.41 6.57 -24.98
C THR A 382 -5.20 6.82 -26.49
N THR A 383 -4.29 7.72 -26.85
CA THR A 383 -4.08 8.18 -28.24
C THR A 383 -2.84 7.60 -28.90
N LEU A 384 -1.89 7.08 -28.11
CA LEU A 384 -0.64 6.52 -28.62
C LEU A 384 -0.89 5.33 -29.57
N ILE A 385 -1.73 4.37 -29.18
CA ILE A 385 -2.00 3.15 -29.94
C ILE A 385 -3.18 3.42 -30.88
N LEU A 386 -2.93 3.40 -32.19
CA LEU A 386 -3.92 3.70 -33.22
C LEU A 386 -4.84 2.52 -33.58
N ASN A 387 -4.41 1.28 -33.26
CA ASN A 387 -5.18 0.05 -33.46
C ASN A 387 -5.59 -0.66 -32.17
N PRO A 388 -6.21 0.03 -31.16
CA PRO A 388 -6.46 -0.52 -29.82
C PRO A 388 -7.48 -1.68 -29.83
N LYS A 389 -8.32 -1.81 -30.86
CA LYS A 389 -9.29 -2.91 -30.98
C LYS A 389 -8.62 -4.27 -31.19
N GLU A 390 -7.44 -4.28 -31.78
CA GLU A 390 -6.64 -5.47 -32.03
C GLU A 390 -5.78 -5.86 -30.84
N ILE A 391 -5.60 -4.93 -29.87
CA ILE A 391 -4.69 -5.06 -28.75
C ILE A 391 -5.45 -4.87 -27.45
N LYS A 392 -6.14 -5.93 -27.03
CA LYS A 392 -6.87 -5.94 -25.75
C LYS A 392 -5.89 -5.86 -24.58
N GLY A 393 -6.28 -5.14 -23.54
CA GLY A 393 -5.49 -5.06 -22.30
C GLY A 393 -4.26 -4.14 -22.40
N SER A 394 -4.24 -3.17 -23.35
CA SER A 394 -3.16 -2.18 -23.41
C SER A 394 -3.35 -1.05 -22.41
N ARG A 395 -2.25 -0.60 -21.80
CA ARG A 395 -2.19 0.58 -20.92
C ARG A 395 -0.97 1.42 -21.29
N VAL A 396 -1.13 2.73 -21.23
CA VAL A 396 -0.08 3.67 -21.60
C VAL A 396 -0.05 4.84 -20.64
N LEU A 397 1.13 5.13 -20.12
CA LEU A 397 1.48 6.43 -19.53
C LEU A 397 2.46 7.11 -20.46
N SER A 398 2.28 8.40 -20.76
CA SER A 398 3.17 9.13 -21.66
C SER A 398 3.43 10.57 -21.25
N GLU A 399 4.62 11.05 -21.63
CA GLU A 399 4.96 12.44 -21.89
C GLU A 399 5.18 12.55 -23.40
N PRO A 400 4.17 13.00 -24.18
CA PRO A 400 4.21 12.93 -25.63
C PRO A 400 5.46 13.56 -26.25
N GLY A 401 6.11 12.82 -27.12
CA GLY A 401 7.34 13.26 -27.77
C GLY A 401 8.61 13.07 -26.95
N LYS A 402 8.53 12.57 -25.72
CA LYS A 402 9.70 12.33 -24.85
C LYS A 402 9.79 10.89 -24.33
N GLN A 403 8.76 10.41 -23.64
CA GLN A 403 8.79 9.08 -23.03
C GLN A 403 7.40 8.43 -22.97
N TYR A 404 7.37 7.11 -23.10
CA TYR A 404 6.15 6.32 -23.09
C TYR A 404 6.41 4.99 -22.37
N ALA A 405 5.60 4.70 -21.36
CA ALA A 405 5.51 3.41 -20.70
C ALA A 405 4.27 2.70 -21.26
N VAL A 406 4.47 1.57 -21.91
CA VAL A 406 3.39 0.80 -22.53
C VAL A 406 3.36 -0.60 -21.92
N TYR A 407 2.19 -1.08 -21.56
CA TYR A 407 1.97 -2.45 -21.15
C TYR A 407 0.92 -3.11 -22.05
N LEU A 408 1.20 -4.34 -22.45
CA LEU A 408 0.34 -5.14 -23.32
C LEU A 408 0.13 -6.50 -22.64
N SER A 409 -1.11 -6.77 -22.26
CA SER A 409 -1.52 -8.04 -21.68
C SER A 409 -1.95 -9.01 -22.80
N GLY A 410 -1.42 -10.24 -22.77
CA GLY A 410 -1.72 -11.29 -23.72
C GLY A 410 -0.48 -11.87 -24.40
N LYS A 411 -0.70 -12.94 -25.15
CA LYS A 411 0.36 -13.61 -25.89
C LYS A 411 0.74 -12.82 -27.15
N GLY A 412 2.01 -12.43 -27.25
CA GLY A 412 2.58 -11.77 -28.41
C GLY A 412 2.89 -12.73 -29.59
N PRO A 413 3.45 -12.22 -30.71
CA PRO A 413 3.84 -10.84 -30.94
C PRO A 413 2.64 -9.91 -31.14
N PHE A 414 2.77 -8.63 -30.79
CA PHE A 414 1.78 -7.60 -31.04
C PHE A 414 2.25 -6.71 -32.21
N ASN A 415 1.36 -6.40 -33.14
CA ASN A 415 1.60 -5.44 -34.23
C ASN A 415 0.97 -4.10 -33.80
N LEU A 416 1.80 -3.14 -33.46
CA LEU A 416 1.37 -1.83 -32.97
C LEU A 416 1.42 -0.80 -34.10
N GLU A 417 0.37 -0.01 -34.22
CA GLU A 417 0.39 1.26 -34.94
C GLU A 417 0.45 2.37 -33.88
N LEU A 418 1.53 3.15 -33.87
CA LEU A 418 1.77 4.16 -32.84
C LEU A 418 1.76 5.57 -33.44
N SER A 419 1.11 6.50 -32.72
CA SER A 419 1.17 7.93 -32.98
C SER A 419 2.26 8.56 -32.11
N ILE A 420 3.47 8.67 -32.64
CA ILE A 420 4.61 9.26 -31.94
C ILE A 420 5.12 10.45 -32.76
N PRO A 421 5.28 11.66 -32.19
CA PRO A 421 5.82 12.83 -32.87
C PRO A 421 7.13 12.52 -33.62
N ALA A 422 7.41 13.29 -34.70
CA ALA A 422 8.62 13.10 -35.47
C ALA A 422 9.90 13.18 -34.61
N GLY A 423 10.82 12.25 -34.84
CA GLY A 423 12.08 12.14 -34.10
C GLY A 423 12.62 10.72 -34.01
N ASN A 424 13.77 10.62 -33.35
CA ASN A 424 14.45 9.34 -33.11
C ASN A 424 14.19 8.89 -31.67
N TYR A 425 13.81 7.63 -31.51
CA TYR A 425 13.48 7.03 -30.23
C TYR A 425 14.24 5.73 -30.02
N ARG A 426 14.39 5.36 -28.77
CA ARG A 426 14.85 4.03 -28.34
C ARG A 426 13.66 3.28 -27.75
N VAL A 427 13.42 2.08 -28.22
CA VAL A 427 12.40 1.18 -27.70
C VAL A 427 13.07 -0.01 -27.04
N GLN A 428 12.75 -0.22 -25.76
CA GLN A 428 13.25 -1.35 -24.97
C GLN A 428 12.07 -2.23 -24.57
N PHE A 429 12.15 -3.52 -24.87
CA PHE A 429 11.13 -4.51 -24.55
C PHE A 429 11.53 -5.26 -23.30
N MET A 430 10.65 -5.26 -22.31
CA MET A 430 10.84 -5.93 -21.02
C MET A 430 9.88 -7.11 -20.90
N ASP A 431 10.41 -8.23 -20.41
CA ASP A 431 9.61 -9.38 -19.95
C ASP A 431 9.17 -9.13 -18.51
N PRO A 432 7.86 -8.92 -18.20
CA PRO A 432 7.38 -8.71 -16.86
C PRO A 432 7.57 -9.91 -15.92
N LEU A 433 7.70 -11.12 -16.48
CA LEU A 433 7.99 -12.34 -15.69
C LEU A 433 9.43 -12.39 -15.19
N LYS A 434 10.38 -11.87 -15.98
CA LYS A 434 11.83 -11.95 -15.66
C LYS A 434 12.39 -10.63 -15.14
N GLY A 435 11.70 -9.52 -15.42
CA GLY A 435 12.17 -8.18 -15.05
C GLY A 435 13.39 -7.69 -15.84
N THR A 436 13.63 -8.24 -17.02
CA THR A 436 14.79 -7.96 -17.88
C THR A 436 14.37 -7.30 -19.19
N PHE A 437 15.16 -6.33 -19.64
CA PHE A 437 15.04 -5.79 -21.00
C PHE A 437 15.75 -6.75 -21.97
N GLU A 438 14.95 -7.50 -22.74
CA GLU A 438 15.47 -8.56 -23.61
C GLU A 438 15.86 -8.08 -25.01
N LYS A 439 15.26 -6.98 -25.48
CA LYS A 439 15.53 -6.40 -26.79
C LYS A 439 15.46 -4.88 -26.78
N THR A 440 16.36 -4.26 -27.50
CA THR A 440 16.38 -2.82 -27.75
C THR A 440 16.39 -2.58 -29.25
N VAL A 441 15.56 -1.65 -29.73
CA VAL A 441 15.55 -1.21 -31.13
C VAL A 441 15.52 0.31 -31.20
N ASP A 442 16.14 0.88 -32.23
CA ASP A 442 16.00 2.28 -32.58
C ASP A 442 14.80 2.45 -33.48
N LEU A 443 14.05 3.52 -33.30
CA LEU A 443 12.82 3.83 -34.00
C LEU A 443 12.87 5.28 -34.50
N THR A 444 12.70 5.48 -35.79
CA THR A 444 12.50 6.80 -36.40
C THR A 444 11.02 7.00 -36.67
N SER A 445 10.45 8.09 -36.18
CA SER A 445 9.06 8.46 -36.42
C SER A 445 8.95 9.73 -37.27
N GLU A 446 7.99 9.73 -38.17
CA GLU A 446 7.53 10.88 -38.93
C GLU A 446 6.08 11.29 -38.55
N GLY A 447 5.61 10.79 -37.38
CA GLY A 447 4.27 11.02 -36.84
C GLY A 447 3.47 9.72 -36.65
N LYS A 448 3.67 8.72 -37.50
CA LYS A 448 3.07 7.38 -37.40
C LYS A 448 4.13 6.32 -37.64
N VAL A 449 4.14 5.27 -36.81
CA VAL A 449 5.08 4.15 -36.94
C VAL A 449 4.40 2.82 -36.69
N HIS A 450 4.93 1.79 -37.34
CA HIS A 450 4.58 0.39 -37.11
C HIS A 450 5.70 -0.26 -36.28
N LEU A 451 5.32 -0.97 -35.25
CA LEU A 451 6.24 -1.66 -34.35
C LEU A 451 5.70 -3.06 -34.01
N THR A 452 6.48 -4.09 -34.33
CA THR A 452 6.16 -5.46 -33.90
C THR A 452 6.97 -5.83 -32.68
N THR A 453 6.29 -6.26 -31.59
CA THR A 453 6.98 -6.73 -30.40
C THR A 453 7.61 -8.10 -30.63
N PRO A 454 8.62 -8.49 -29.85
CA PRO A 454 9.00 -9.89 -29.71
C PRO A 454 7.82 -10.74 -29.23
N SER A 455 7.94 -12.05 -29.36
CA SER A 455 6.93 -12.98 -28.83
C SER A 455 7.15 -13.20 -27.34
N TYR A 456 6.15 -12.85 -26.54
CA TYR A 456 6.09 -13.14 -25.09
C TYR A 456 4.90 -14.03 -24.79
N PRO A 457 4.99 -14.94 -23.81
CA PRO A 457 3.94 -15.93 -23.56
C PRO A 457 2.67 -15.33 -22.94
N GLU A 458 2.80 -14.23 -22.17
CA GLU A 458 1.69 -13.71 -21.37
C GLU A 458 1.50 -12.19 -21.45
N ASP A 459 2.58 -11.43 -21.42
CA ASP A 459 2.57 -9.96 -21.38
C ASP A 459 3.92 -9.39 -21.77
N VAL A 460 3.95 -8.10 -22.13
CA VAL A 460 5.17 -7.36 -22.43
C VAL A 460 5.03 -5.90 -22.01
N ALA A 461 6.12 -5.34 -21.50
CA ALA A 461 6.22 -3.91 -21.24
C ALA A 461 7.22 -3.25 -22.20
N LEU A 462 6.93 -2.03 -22.64
CA LEU A 462 7.79 -1.24 -23.49
C LEU A 462 8.16 0.07 -22.81
N LYS A 463 9.46 0.36 -22.81
CA LYS A 463 9.98 1.71 -22.51
C LYS A 463 10.40 2.36 -23.83
N ILE A 464 9.69 3.44 -24.21
CA ILE A 464 10.03 4.24 -25.39
C ILE A 464 10.55 5.58 -24.90
N SER A 465 11.74 5.97 -25.31
CA SER A 465 12.35 7.24 -24.92
C SER A 465 12.97 7.95 -26.12
N LYS A 466 12.77 9.27 -26.20
CA LYS A 466 13.39 10.10 -27.23
C LYS A 466 14.91 10.07 -27.07
N LYS A 467 15.62 9.86 -28.17
CA LYS A 467 17.09 9.97 -28.20
C LYS A 467 17.46 11.45 -28.16
N LEU A 468 18.39 11.81 -27.28
CA LEU A 468 18.98 13.15 -27.31
C LEU A 468 19.83 13.27 -28.60
N PRO A 469 19.90 14.47 -29.20
CA PRO A 469 20.88 14.71 -30.25
C PRO A 469 22.29 14.41 -29.72
N GLU A 470 23.09 13.74 -30.51
CA GLU A 470 24.52 13.52 -30.24
C GLU A 470 25.28 14.84 -30.21
#